data_d2fb62fd3f7febcbf6dc3d41aa554191
#
_entry.id   d2fb62fd3f7febcbf6dc3d41aa554191
#
_cell.length_a   1.000
_cell.length_b   1.000
_cell.length_c   1.000
_cell.angle_alpha   90.00
_cell.angle_beta   90.00
_cell.angle_gamma   90.00
#
_symmetry.space_group_name_H-M   'P 1'
#
loop_
_entity.id
_entity.type
_entity.pdbx_description
1 polymer ?
#
loop_
_entity_poly.entity_id
_entity_poly.type
_entity_poly.pdbx_seq_one_letter_code
_entity_poly.pdbx_strand_id
1 'polypeptide(L)'
;MKLIECPRDAMQGIEKWIPTKTKIEYINSTLEVGFDTVDFGSFVSPKAIPQLKDTAEVLAGLNLDKTTSKLLAIVANLRGAKDASNFEQIDYLGFPFSISEQFQLRNTNSTIEESLLRVEEIKSICDKHNKKLVVYISMGFGNPYGEVWSPELAASWSSRLSNDLGIEILALSDTIGVSNPKNITELFSTLIPEFPHVEFGAHLHSTPLTRQEKLKAAYESGCRRMDSAISGFGGCPMATDSLTGNMATEDVFAFADSLSIDLKLNREKFKSAVQKSVGVFA
;
A
#
# COMPACT_ATOMS: atom_id res chain seq x y z
N MET A 1 -3.66 -6.71 14.80
CA MET A 1 -2.98 -6.52 13.50
C MET A 1 -3.93 -5.77 12.58
N LYS A 2 -3.47 -4.69 11.96
CA LYS A 2 -4.22 -3.94 10.95
C LYS A 2 -4.02 -4.60 9.58
N LEU A 3 -5.08 -4.77 8.83
CA LEU A 3 -5.04 -5.30 7.48
C LEU A 3 -5.57 -4.26 6.52
N ILE A 4 -4.76 -3.93 5.51
CA ILE A 4 -5.07 -2.97 4.47
C ILE A 4 -5.35 -3.75 3.19
N GLU A 5 -6.56 -3.65 2.68
CA GLU A 5 -6.94 -4.24 1.40
C GLU A 5 -6.66 -3.26 0.27
N CYS A 6 -6.00 -3.72 -0.79
CA CYS A 6 -5.47 -2.88 -1.86
C CYS A 6 -6.12 -3.15 -3.24
N PRO A 7 -7.46 -3.02 -3.41
CA PRO A 7 -8.12 -3.20 -4.70
C PRO A 7 -7.60 -2.25 -5.78
N ARG A 8 -7.17 -1.04 -5.42
CA ARG A 8 -6.57 -0.09 -6.35
C ARG A 8 -5.28 -0.64 -6.96
N ASP A 9 -4.40 -1.17 -6.11
CA ASP A 9 -3.12 -1.73 -6.55
C ASP A 9 -3.33 -2.97 -7.44
N ALA A 10 -4.26 -3.81 -7.05
CA ALA A 10 -4.66 -4.98 -7.83
C ALA A 10 -5.17 -4.62 -9.23
N MET A 11 -5.86 -3.49 -9.40
CA MET A 11 -6.45 -3.07 -10.67
C MET A 11 -5.53 -2.22 -11.54
N GLN A 12 -4.57 -1.47 -10.96
CA GLN A 12 -3.86 -0.40 -11.68
C GLN A 12 -3.10 -0.85 -12.94
N GLY A 13 -2.61 -2.11 -12.96
CA GLY A 13 -1.86 -2.68 -14.08
C GLY A 13 -2.72 -3.40 -15.14
N ILE A 14 -4.03 -3.44 -14.98
CA ILE A 14 -4.93 -4.14 -15.90
C ILE A 14 -5.16 -3.28 -17.14
N GLU A 15 -4.80 -3.80 -18.31
CA GLU A 15 -4.96 -3.09 -19.58
C GLU A 15 -6.43 -2.96 -20.00
N LYS A 16 -7.21 -4.04 -19.83
CA LYS A 16 -8.65 -4.04 -20.13
C LYS A 16 -9.37 -3.13 -19.17
N TRP A 17 -10.12 -2.15 -19.69
CA TRP A 17 -10.91 -1.24 -18.87
C TRP A 17 -11.92 -1.98 -18.00
N ILE A 18 -11.82 -1.78 -16.70
CA ILE A 18 -12.82 -2.24 -15.73
C ILE A 18 -13.89 -1.15 -15.61
N PRO A 19 -15.18 -1.45 -15.91
CA PRO A 19 -16.25 -0.47 -15.80
C PRO A 19 -16.33 0.12 -14.38
N THR A 20 -16.59 1.41 -14.27
CA THR A 20 -16.73 2.12 -12.98
C THR A 20 -17.70 1.42 -12.03
N LYS A 21 -18.86 0.97 -12.54
CA LYS A 21 -19.85 0.21 -11.76
C LYS A 21 -19.25 -1.07 -11.16
N THR A 22 -18.45 -1.80 -11.93
CA THR A 22 -17.79 -3.04 -11.46
C THR A 22 -16.80 -2.72 -10.35
N LYS A 23 -16.01 -1.64 -10.48
CA LYS A 23 -15.11 -1.17 -9.42
C LYS A 23 -15.87 -0.82 -8.15
N ILE A 24 -16.96 -0.08 -8.26
CA ILE A 24 -17.84 0.29 -7.13
C ILE A 24 -18.38 -0.95 -6.43
N GLU A 25 -18.92 -1.92 -7.17
CA GLU A 25 -19.48 -3.15 -6.62
C GLU A 25 -18.40 -3.99 -5.91
N TYR A 26 -17.19 -4.05 -6.47
CA TYR A 26 -16.08 -4.77 -5.86
C TYR A 26 -15.58 -4.08 -4.59
N ILE A 27 -15.29 -2.78 -4.65
CA ILE A 27 -14.80 -2.03 -3.49
C ILE A 27 -15.85 -2.01 -2.37
N ASN A 28 -17.13 -1.85 -2.68
CA ASN A 28 -18.19 -1.97 -1.68
C ASN A 28 -18.18 -3.34 -0.99
N SER A 29 -17.86 -4.42 -1.73
CA SER A 29 -17.74 -5.73 -1.09
C SER A 29 -16.53 -5.86 -0.18
N THR A 30 -15.42 -5.18 -0.47
CA THR A 30 -14.26 -5.13 0.44
C THR A 30 -14.56 -4.29 1.69
N LEU A 31 -15.29 -3.19 1.55
CA LEU A 31 -15.74 -2.36 2.68
C LEU A 31 -16.64 -3.12 3.66
N GLU A 32 -17.49 -4.03 3.17
CA GLU A 32 -18.35 -4.87 4.02
C GLU A 32 -17.57 -5.89 4.87
N VAL A 33 -16.31 -6.20 4.52
CA VAL A 33 -15.44 -7.09 5.30
C VAL A 33 -14.99 -6.44 6.59
N GLY A 34 -14.79 -5.14 6.59
CA GLY A 34 -14.36 -4.36 7.76
C GLY A 34 -12.84 -4.29 7.92
N PHE A 35 -12.08 -4.29 6.82
CA PHE A 35 -10.63 -4.02 6.83
C PHE A 35 -10.33 -2.70 7.56
N ASP A 36 -9.15 -2.57 8.17
CA ASP A 36 -8.75 -1.31 8.80
C ASP A 36 -8.77 -0.17 7.78
N THR A 37 -8.18 -0.41 6.61
CA THR A 37 -8.11 0.56 5.52
C THR A 37 -8.34 -0.15 4.18
N VAL A 38 -9.00 0.55 3.25
CA VAL A 38 -9.13 0.13 1.85
C VAL A 38 -8.42 1.16 0.96
N ASP A 39 -7.38 0.73 0.25
CA ASP A 39 -6.72 1.50 -0.80
C ASP A 39 -7.58 1.41 -2.07
N PHE A 40 -8.52 2.36 -2.18
CA PHE A 40 -9.63 2.27 -3.13
C PHE A 40 -9.36 2.92 -4.48
N GLY A 41 -8.41 3.88 -4.56
CA GLY A 41 -8.27 4.69 -5.75
C GLY A 41 -7.01 5.52 -5.83
N SER A 42 -6.88 6.32 -6.88
CA SER A 42 -5.69 7.13 -7.13
C SER A 42 -6.04 8.44 -7.84
N PHE A 43 -5.41 9.52 -7.39
CA PHE A 43 -5.44 10.84 -8.03
C PHE A 43 -4.14 11.14 -8.81
N VAL A 44 -3.47 10.09 -9.26
CA VAL A 44 -2.35 10.17 -10.20
C VAL A 44 -2.87 10.54 -11.59
N SER A 45 -1.98 11.03 -12.47
CA SER A 45 -2.36 11.41 -13.83
C SER A 45 -3.05 10.25 -14.58
N PRO A 46 -4.24 10.48 -15.18
CA PRO A 46 -4.90 9.48 -16.02
C PRO A 46 -4.08 9.01 -17.23
N LYS A 47 -3.08 9.78 -17.64
CA LYS A 47 -2.13 9.38 -18.68
C LYS A 47 -1.16 8.31 -18.19
N ALA A 48 -0.77 8.37 -16.90
CA ALA A 48 0.11 7.38 -16.29
C ALA A 48 -0.65 6.12 -15.89
N ILE A 49 -1.84 6.27 -15.29
CA ILE A 49 -2.66 5.13 -14.84
C ILE A 49 -4.10 5.32 -15.36
N PRO A 50 -4.37 4.97 -16.63
CA PRO A 50 -5.69 5.16 -17.23
C PRO A 50 -6.82 4.42 -16.51
N GLN A 51 -6.50 3.27 -15.89
CA GLN A 51 -7.46 2.42 -15.18
C GLN A 51 -8.12 3.12 -13.98
N LEU A 52 -7.47 4.14 -13.40
CA LEU A 52 -7.95 4.82 -12.19
C LEU A 52 -8.45 6.26 -12.44
N LYS A 53 -8.68 6.63 -13.69
CA LYS A 53 -9.15 7.98 -14.05
C LYS A 53 -10.52 8.35 -13.47
N ASP A 54 -11.32 7.36 -13.10
CA ASP A 54 -12.67 7.46 -12.57
C ASP A 54 -12.74 7.36 -11.03
N THR A 55 -11.61 7.53 -10.32
CA THR A 55 -11.54 7.40 -8.86
C THR A 55 -12.60 8.25 -8.13
N ALA A 56 -12.86 9.48 -8.57
CA ALA A 56 -13.87 10.35 -7.96
C ALA A 56 -15.31 9.81 -8.15
N GLU A 57 -15.60 9.23 -9.31
CA GLU A 57 -16.90 8.60 -9.60
C GLU A 57 -17.06 7.31 -8.78
N VAL A 58 -15.97 6.54 -8.65
CA VAL A 58 -15.93 5.35 -7.79
C VAL A 58 -16.26 5.75 -6.35
N LEU A 59 -15.56 6.75 -5.81
CA LEU A 59 -15.78 7.26 -4.45
C LEU A 59 -17.25 7.66 -4.22
N ALA A 60 -17.87 8.36 -5.17
CA ALA A 60 -19.26 8.78 -5.08
C ALA A 60 -20.25 7.61 -5.03
N GLY A 61 -19.87 6.42 -5.50
CA GLY A 61 -20.68 5.20 -5.46
C GLY A 61 -20.41 4.28 -4.27
N LEU A 62 -19.51 4.64 -3.35
CA LEU A 62 -19.19 3.80 -2.20
C LEU A 62 -20.20 3.95 -1.07
N ASN A 63 -20.55 2.83 -0.44
CA ASN A 63 -21.48 2.74 0.69
C ASN A 63 -20.72 2.91 2.01
N LEU A 64 -20.45 4.13 2.41
CA LEU A 64 -19.62 4.42 3.58
C LEU A 64 -20.36 4.40 4.92
N ASP A 65 -21.67 4.49 4.93
CA ASP A 65 -22.48 4.57 6.16
C ASP A 65 -22.43 3.28 7.02
N LYS A 66 -22.02 2.17 6.43
CA LYS A 66 -22.03 0.84 7.07
C LYS A 66 -20.64 0.25 7.29
N THR A 67 -19.60 1.00 7.01
CA THR A 67 -18.22 0.52 7.18
C THR A 67 -17.49 1.30 8.25
N THR A 68 -16.56 0.63 8.91
CA THR A 68 -15.57 1.26 9.80
C THR A 68 -14.20 1.40 9.11
N SER A 69 -14.09 0.89 7.89
CA SER A 69 -12.85 0.96 7.12
C SER A 69 -12.52 2.40 6.76
N LYS A 70 -11.26 2.74 6.88
CA LYS A 70 -10.71 4.01 6.40
C LYS A 70 -10.43 3.94 4.90
N LEU A 71 -10.55 5.06 4.21
CA LEU A 71 -10.22 5.15 2.79
C LEU A 71 -8.83 5.73 2.57
N LEU A 72 -8.03 5.07 1.73
CA LEU A 72 -6.74 5.53 1.26
C LEU A 72 -6.79 5.75 -0.24
N ALA A 73 -6.24 6.87 -0.70
CA ALA A 73 -6.05 7.15 -2.12
C ALA A 73 -4.58 7.52 -2.42
N ILE A 74 -4.03 6.98 -3.51
CA ILE A 74 -2.65 7.26 -3.91
C ILE A 74 -2.58 8.60 -4.64
N VAL A 75 -1.55 9.37 -4.30
CA VAL A 75 -1.18 10.63 -4.95
C VAL A 75 0.31 10.60 -5.32
N ALA A 76 0.71 11.24 -6.41
CA ALA A 76 2.11 11.30 -6.84
C ALA A 76 2.65 12.74 -6.93
N ASN A 77 1.80 13.74 -6.70
CA ASN A 77 2.16 15.15 -6.78
C ASN A 77 1.15 16.04 -6.04
N LEU A 78 1.49 17.33 -5.91
CA LEU A 78 0.67 18.33 -5.23
C LEU A 78 -0.74 18.49 -5.80
N ARG A 79 -0.89 18.41 -7.14
CA ARG A 79 -2.21 18.51 -7.76
C ARG A 79 -3.11 17.37 -7.29
N GLY A 80 -2.63 16.13 -7.40
CA GLY A 80 -3.38 14.96 -6.94
C GLY A 80 -3.70 15.02 -5.45
N ALA A 81 -2.77 15.52 -4.63
CA ALA A 81 -3.00 15.69 -3.19
C ALA A 81 -4.09 16.74 -2.92
N LYS A 82 -4.08 17.88 -3.61
CA LYS A 82 -5.13 18.90 -3.50
C LYS A 82 -6.49 18.36 -3.96
N ASP A 83 -6.51 17.66 -5.10
CA ASP A 83 -7.75 17.08 -5.64
C ASP A 83 -8.35 16.06 -4.66
N ALA A 84 -7.53 15.13 -4.15
CA ALA A 84 -7.96 14.12 -3.17
C ALA A 84 -8.41 14.73 -1.84
N SER A 85 -7.75 15.81 -1.39
CA SER A 85 -8.04 16.45 -0.11
C SER A 85 -9.40 17.14 -0.06
N ASN A 86 -10.03 17.42 -1.19
CA ASN A 86 -11.37 17.98 -1.27
C ASN A 86 -12.47 16.98 -0.88
N PHE A 87 -12.15 15.68 -0.80
CA PHE A 87 -13.10 14.64 -0.41
C PHE A 87 -12.94 14.32 1.06
N GLU A 88 -13.95 14.66 1.86
CA GLU A 88 -13.94 14.42 3.32
C GLU A 88 -13.86 12.92 3.65
N GLN A 89 -14.39 12.06 2.78
CA GLN A 89 -14.44 10.61 2.94
C GLN A 89 -13.07 9.94 2.89
N ILE A 90 -12.05 10.59 2.33
CA ILE A 90 -10.69 10.06 2.26
C ILE A 90 -9.97 10.36 3.56
N ASP A 91 -9.52 9.33 4.28
CA ASP A 91 -8.78 9.47 5.54
C ASP A 91 -7.28 9.59 5.32
N TYR A 92 -6.74 8.82 4.36
CA TYR A 92 -5.32 8.71 4.10
C TYR A 92 -4.97 9.09 2.66
N LEU A 93 -3.88 9.85 2.50
CA LEU A 93 -3.20 9.95 1.21
C LEU A 93 -1.97 9.05 1.24
N GLY A 94 -1.78 8.24 0.19
CA GLY A 94 -0.61 7.40 0.02
C GLY A 94 0.35 8.02 -0.99
N PHE A 95 1.63 8.12 -0.64
CA PHE A 95 2.66 8.68 -1.54
C PHE A 95 3.80 7.68 -1.73
N PRO A 96 4.17 7.31 -2.97
CA PRO A 96 5.32 6.46 -3.26
C PRO A 96 6.61 7.30 -3.21
N PHE A 97 7.45 7.00 -2.24
CA PHE A 97 8.79 7.56 -2.07
C PHE A 97 9.81 6.45 -2.23
N SER A 98 10.84 6.61 -3.05
CA SER A 98 11.86 5.58 -3.22
C SER A 98 13.16 5.92 -2.53
N ILE A 99 13.84 4.89 -1.99
CA ILE A 99 15.20 4.99 -1.50
C ILE A 99 16.25 4.60 -2.56
N SER A 100 15.80 4.34 -3.79
CA SER A 100 16.63 4.15 -4.99
C SER A 100 16.48 5.36 -5.90
N GLU A 101 17.58 6.06 -6.17
CA GLU A 101 17.58 7.27 -7.03
C GLU A 101 17.14 6.93 -8.46
N GLN A 102 17.62 5.82 -9.00
CA GLN A 102 17.25 5.42 -10.36
C GLN A 102 15.78 5.06 -10.47
N PHE A 103 15.21 4.39 -9.46
CA PHE A 103 13.79 4.11 -9.45
C PHE A 103 12.96 5.39 -9.30
N GLN A 104 13.39 6.28 -8.40
CA GLN A 104 12.70 7.56 -8.18
C GLN A 104 12.61 8.38 -9.47
N LEU A 105 13.73 8.51 -10.19
CA LEU A 105 13.78 9.19 -11.49
C LEU A 105 12.87 8.54 -12.54
N ARG A 106 12.88 7.20 -12.64
CA ARG A 106 12.05 6.46 -13.61
C ARG A 106 10.56 6.51 -13.29
N ASN A 107 10.21 6.43 -12.01
CA ASN A 107 8.81 6.30 -11.58
C ASN A 107 8.10 7.66 -11.51
N THR A 108 8.79 8.70 -11.05
CA THR A 108 8.16 10.01 -10.79
C THR A 108 8.84 11.18 -11.50
N ASN A 109 9.86 10.90 -12.31
CA ASN A 109 10.68 11.92 -13.00
C ASN A 109 11.18 13.01 -12.04
N SER A 110 11.71 12.57 -10.87
CA SER A 110 12.28 13.45 -9.85
C SER A 110 13.40 12.73 -9.08
N THR A 111 14.32 13.48 -8.53
CA THR A 111 15.32 12.98 -7.60
C THR A 111 14.68 12.61 -6.26
N ILE A 112 15.40 11.86 -5.41
CA ILE A 112 14.93 11.57 -4.05
C ILE A 112 14.76 12.86 -3.25
N GLU A 113 15.68 13.83 -3.36
CA GLU A 113 15.59 15.10 -2.65
C GLU A 113 14.38 15.94 -3.13
N GLU A 114 14.10 16.00 -4.42
CA GLU A 114 12.88 16.63 -4.94
C GLU A 114 11.62 15.91 -4.47
N SER A 115 11.67 14.58 -4.34
CA SER A 115 10.57 13.79 -3.82
C SER A 115 10.32 14.07 -2.34
N LEU A 116 11.39 14.26 -1.56
CA LEU A 116 11.29 14.63 -0.15
C LEU A 116 10.58 15.99 0.03
N LEU A 117 10.93 16.99 -0.78
CA LEU A 117 10.23 18.28 -0.78
C LEU A 117 8.73 18.12 -1.11
N ARG A 118 8.39 17.23 -2.05
CA ARG A 118 6.98 16.91 -2.35
C ARG A 118 6.28 16.25 -1.16
N VAL A 119 6.96 15.37 -0.42
CA VAL A 119 6.40 14.78 0.81
C VAL A 119 6.06 15.86 1.81
N GLU A 120 6.96 16.82 2.04
CA GLU A 120 6.74 17.96 2.94
C GLU A 120 5.50 18.80 2.54
N GLU A 121 5.42 19.16 1.25
CA GLU A 121 4.29 19.92 0.72
C GLU A 121 2.96 19.15 0.81
N ILE A 122 2.96 17.82 0.51
CA ILE A 122 1.78 16.97 0.62
C ILE A 122 1.38 16.79 2.08
N LYS A 123 2.35 16.63 3.00
CA LYS A 123 2.10 16.56 4.45
C LYS A 123 1.38 17.82 4.94
N SER A 124 1.83 19.00 4.51
CA SER A 124 1.18 20.27 4.83
C SER A 124 -0.28 20.33 4.34
N ILE A 125 -0.57 19.76 3.15
CA ILE A 125 -1.95 19.65 2.65
C ILE A 125 -2.75 18.68 3.51
N CYS A 126 -2.19 17.52 3.87
CA CYS A 126 -2.84 16.55 4.73
C CYS A 126 -3.23 17.16 6.09
N ASP A 127 -2.31 17.88 6.73
CA ASP A 127 -2.55 18.53 8.02
C ASP A 127 -3.68 19.55 7.95
N LYS A 128 -3.68 20.38 6.89
CA LYS A 128 -4.72 21.38 6.68
C LYS A 128 -6.12 20.77 6.48
N HIS A 129 -6.19 19.56 5.93
CA HIS A 129 -7.46 18.89 5.62
C HIS A 129 -7.78 17.73 6.57
N ASN A 130 -7.09 17.63 7.72
CA ASN A 130 -7.26 16.56 8.73
C ASN A 130 -7.10 15.14 8.15
N LYS A 131 -6.17 14.97 7.21
CA LYS A 131 -5.83 13.67 6.63
C LYS A 131 -4.46 13.22 7.13
N LYS A 132 -4.20 11.91 7.08
CA LYS A 132 -2.87 11.37 7.35
C LYS A 132 -2.15 11.01 6.07
N LEU A 133 -0.84 11.22 6.04
CA LEU A 133 0.01 10.79 4.95
C LEU A 133 0.63 9.44 5.28
N VAL A 134 0.46 8.47 4.38
CA VAL A 134 1.17 7.19 4.37
C VAL A 134 2.26 7.28 3.31
N VAL A 135 3.51 7.15 3.72
CA VAL A 135 4.63 7.13 2.77
C VAL A 135 5.04 5.68 2.52
N TYR A 136 4.92 5.25 1.27
CA TYR A 136 5.36 3.94 0.81
C TYR A 136 6.84 4.02 0.42
N ILE A 137 7.72 3.39 1.20
CA ILE A 137 9.17 3.37 0.93
C ILE A 137 9.45 2.30 -0.13
N SER A 138 9.38 2.68 -1.39
CA SER A 138 9.69 1.84 -2.55
C SER A 138 11.16 1.45 -2.57
N MET A 139 11.46 0.27 -3.12
CA MET A 139 12.78 -0.36 -3.09
C MET A 139 13.29 -0.59 -1.67
N GLY A 140 12.37 -0.70 -0.70
CA GLY A 140 12.66 -0.84 0.72
C GLY A 140 13.44 -2.10 1.10
N PHE A 141 13.48 -3.11 0.22
CA PHE A 141 14.18 -4.38 0.45
C PHE A 141 15.30 -4.67 -0.56
N GLY A 142 15.60 -3.71 -1.42
CA GLY A 142 16.60 -3.84 -2.47
C GLY A 142 16.15 -3.24 -3.80
N ASN A 143 17.07 -3.14 -4.75
CA ASN A 143 16.81 -2.56 -6.08
C ASN A 143 17.52 -3.38 -7.17
N PRO A 144 17.07 -3.32 -8.45
CA PRO A 144 17.67 -4.04 -9.56
C PRO A 144 18.80 -3.27 -10.25
N TYR A 145 19.17 -2.08 -9.73
CA TYR A 145 20.07 -1.15 -10.41
C TYR A 145 21.52 -1.23 -9.90
N GLY A 146 21.80 -2.11 -8.92
CA GLY A 146 23.11 -2.20 -8.29
C GLY A 146 23.45 -1.04 -7.35
N GLU A 147 22.46 -0.24 -6.96
CA GLU A 147 22.62 0.77 -5.92
C GLU A 147 22.73 0.09 -4.55
N VAL A 148 23.49 0.71 -3.66
CA VAL A 148 23.66 0.21 -2.29
C VAL A 148 22.31 0.17 -1.59
N TRP A 149 22.02 -0.95 -0.96
CA TRP A 149 20.90 -1.13 -0.06
C TRP A 149 21.38 -1.71 1.27
N SER A 150 20.87 -1.17 2.35
CA SER A 150 21.06 -1.74 3.70
C SER A 150 19.93 -1.30 4.63
N PRO A 151 19.73 -1.99 5.78
CA PRO A 151 18.80 -1.53 6.82
C PRO A 151 19.13 -0.11 7.33
N GLU A 152 20.43 0.26 7.42
CA GLU A 152 20.84 1.59 7.86
C GLU A 152 20.44 2.68 6.85
N LEU A 153 20.50 2.39 5.55
CA LEU A 153 20.00 3.32 4.52
C LEU A 153 18.49 3.53 4.68
N ALA A 154 17.74 2.46 4.88
CA ALA A 154 16.31 2.56 5.12
C ALA A 154 15.99 3.31 6.43
N ALA A 155 16.79 3.09 7.50
CA ALA A 155 16.67 3.83 8.75
C ALA A 155 16.97 5.32 8.57
N SER A 156 18.01 5.67 7.81
CA SER A 156 18.34 7.07 7.50
C SER A 156 17.18 7.80 6.81
N TRP A 157 16.55 7.18 5.81
CA TRP A 157 15.40 7.78 5.15
C TRP A 157 14.15 7.78 6.02
N SER A 158 13.93 6.75 6.83
CA SER A 158 12.85 6.71 7.81
C SER A 158 12.99 7.85 8.83
N SER A 159 14.23 8.14 9.28
CA SER A 159 14.51 9.26 10.17
C SER A 159 14.15 10.61 9.53
N ARG A 160 14.58 10.85 8.30
CA ARG A 160 14.25 12.08 7.57
C ARG A 160 12.74 12.25 7.39
N LEU A 161 12.05 11.18 7.03
CA LEU A 161 10.60 11.22 6.84
C LEU A 161 9.85 11.41 8.16
N SER A 162 10.23 10.71 9.23
CA SER A 162 9.49 10.74 10.49
C SER A 162 9.92 11.89 11.42
N ASN A 163 11.23 12.06 11.65
CA ASN A 163 11.72 13.05 12.62
C ASN A 163 11.72 14.47 12.03
N ASP A 164 12.10 14.63 10.74
CA ASP A 164 12.20 15.96 10.15
C ASP A 164 10.85 16.43 9.58
N LEU A 165 10.06 15.51 8.95
CA LEU A 165 8.79 15.85 8.31
C LEU A 165 7.54 15.41 9.08
N GLY A 166 7.69 14.71 10.22
CA GLY A 166 6.58 14.30 11.06
C GLY A 166 5.66 13.25 10.41
N ILE A 167 6.19 12.38 9.56
CA ILE A 167 5.42 11.28 8.97
C ILE A 167 5.22 10.18 9.99
N GLU A 168 3.96 9.88 10.30
CA GLU A 168 3.58 8.89 11.32
C GLU A 168 3.43 7.46 10.79
N ILE A 169 3.28 7.28 9.48
CA ILE A 169 3.02 5.96 8.87
C ILE A 169 3.97 5.76 7.69
N LEU A 170 4.84 4.76 7.81
CA LEU A 170 5.81 4.36 6.79
C LEU A 170 5.57 2.91 6.39
N ALA A 171 5.20 2.65 5.13
CA ALA A 171 5.00 1.31 4.59
C ALA A 171 6.23 0.88 3.78
N LEU A 172 6.97 -0.12 4.30
CA LEU A 172 8.14 -0.67 3.61
C LEU A 172 7.68 -1.53 2.44
N SER A 173 8.07 -1.16 1.22
CA SER A 173 7.55 -1.76 -0.01
C SER A 173 8.60 -2.62 -0.71
N ASP A 174 8.24 -3.88 -0.91
CA ASP A 174 9.00 -4.88 -1.68
C ASP A 174 8.68 -4.75 -3.18
N THR A 175 9.06 -3.61 -3.77
CA THR A 175 8.63 -3.18 -5.10
C THR A 175 8.87 -4.20 -6.21
N ILE A 176 9.94 -4.99 -6.10
CA ILE A 176 10.35 -5.98 -7.12
C ILE A 176 10.34 -7.43 -6.61
N GLY A 177 9.80 -7.69 -5.43
CA GLY A 177 9.64 -9.03 -4.87
C GLY A 177 10.93 -9.68 -4.37
N VAL A 178 11.97 -8.91 -4.03
CA VAL A 178 13.28 -9.41 -3.56
C VAL A 178 13.37 -9.59 -2.05
N SER A 179 12.32 -9.22 -1.30
CA SER A 179 12.31 -9.46 0.13
C SER A 179 12.35 -10.95 0.45
N ASN A 180 12.98 -11.27 1.56
CA ASN A 180 13.07 -12.62 2.10
C ASN A 180 13.02 -12.53 3.64
N PRO A 181 12.83 -13.65 4.37
CA PRO A 181 12.72 -13.62 5.82
C PRO A 181 13.87 -12.91 6.53
N LYS A 182 15.10 -13.03 6.01
CA LYS A 182 16.27 -12.41 6.61
C LYS A 182 16.20 -10.89 6.55
N ASN A 183 16.08 -10.29 5.34
CA ASN A 183 16.07 -8.83 5.20
C ASN A 183 14.80 -8.19 5.77
N ILE A 184 13.66 -8.90 5.77
CA ILE A 184 12.43 -8.47 6.45
C ILE A 184 12.68 -8.37 7.96
N THR A 185 13.27 -9.41 8.57
CA THR A 185 13.58 -9.41 10.01
C THR A 185 14.57 -8.32 10.36
N GLU A 186 15.67 -8.21 9.63
CA GLU A 186 16.70 -7.18 9.85
C GLU A 186 16.11 -5.78 9.82
N LEU A 187 15.26 -5.49 8.82
CA LEU A 187 14.70 -4.17 8.62
C LEU A 187 13.68 -3.80 9.71
N PHE A 188 12.67 -4.63 9.95
CA PHE A 188 11.65 -4.31 10.95
C PHE A 188 12.18 -4.33 12.39
N SER A 189 13.09 -5.27 12.74
CA SER A 189 13.69 -5.31 14.08
C SER A 189 14.63 -4.13 14.34
N THR A 190 15.15 -3.47 13.31
CA THR A 190 15.91 -2.23 13.43
C THR A 190 14.98 -1.03 13.56
N LEU A 191 14.04 -0.87 12.62
CA LEU A 191 13.24 0.35 12.51
C LEU A 191 12.19 0.51 13.62
N ILE A 192 11.49 -0.56 14.00
CA ILE A 192 10.38 -0.45 14.95
C ILE A 192 10.85 0.04 16.34
N PRO A 193 11.94 -0.48 16.92
CA PRO A 193 12.46 0.04 18.19
C PRO A 193 13.08 1.43 18.09
N GLU A 194 13.70 1.76 16.94
CA GLU A 194 14.35 3.05 16.74
C GLU A 194 13.34 4.20 16.57
N PHE A 195 12.19 3.91 15.96
CA PHE A 195 11.15 4.91 15.72
C PHE A 195 9.80 4.50 16.34
N PRO A 196 9.68 4.48 17.69
CA PRO A 196 8.48 3.96 18.37
C PRO A 196 7.21 4.80 18.15
N HIS A 197 7.35 6.01 17.60
CA HIS A 197 6.25 6.90 17.24
C HIS A 197 5.74 6.67 15.81
N VAL A 198 6.40 5.82 15.03
CA VAL A 198 6.04 5.50 13.64
C VAL A 198 5.29 4.18 13.57
N GLU A 199 4.16 4.16 12.88
CA GLU A 199 3.49 2.94 12.48
C GLU A 199 4.16 2.39 11.21
N PHE A 200 4.99 1.36 11.36
CA PHE A 200 5.56 0.67 10.21
C PHE A 200 4.59 -0.35 9.63
N GLY A 201 4.41 -0.30 8.31
CA GLY A 201 3.64 -1.26 7.52
C GLY A 201 4.51 -2.09 6.60
N ALA A 202 4.04 -3.28 6.25
CA ALA A 202 4.65 -4.17 5.29
C ALA A 202 3.78 -4.25 4.02
N HIS A 203 4.30 -3.72 2.92
CA HIS A 203 3.72 -3.85 1.57
C HIS A 203 4.62 -4.80 0.77
N LEU A 204 4.39 -6.11 0.97
CA LEU A 204 5.25 -7.16 0.45
C LEU A 204 4.69 -7.74 -0.85
N HIS A 205 5.56 -7.89 -1.84
CA HIS A 205 5.29 -8.73 -3.00
C HIS A 205 5.74 -10.17 -2.74
N SER A 206 5.01 -11.12 -3.29
CA SER A 206 5.21 -12.53 -2.96
C SER A 206 4.77 -13.48 -4.07
N THR A 207 5.30 -14.67 -4.04
CA THR A 207 4.76 -15.82 -4.76
C THR A 207 3.98 -16.72 -3.79
N PRO A 208 3.11 -17.61 -4.27
CA PRO A 208 2.40 -18.55 -3.40
C PRO A 208 3.31 -19.35 -2.45
N LEU A 209 4.56 -19.58 -2.82
CA LEU A 209 5.51 -20.34 -2.02
C LEU A 209 6.17 -19.51 -0.90
N THR A 210 6.24 -18.20 -1.06
CA THR A 210 6.99 -17.32 -0.13
C THR A 210 6.09 -16.53 0.83
N ARG A 211 4.76 -16.55 0.65
CA ARG A 211 3.80 -15.75 1.41
C ARG A 211 3.90 -15.96 2.91
N GLN A 212 3.81 -17.20 3.36
CA GLN A 212 3.76 -17.53 4.79
C GLN A 212 5.07 -17.18 5.53
N GLU A 213 6.23 -17.43 4.92
CA GLU A 213 7.52 -17.10 5.52
C GLU A 213 7.76 -15.59 5.62
N LYS A 214 7.33 -14.81 4.60
CA LYS A 214 7.41 -13.35 4.62
C LYS A 214 6.48 -12.74 5.67
N LEU A 215 5.23 -13.20 5.75
CA LEU A 215 4.27 -12.78 6.78
C LEU A 215 4.79 -13.07 8.18
N LYS A 216 5.32 -14.28 8.40
CA LYS A 216 5.90 -14.68 9.67
C LYS A 216 7.06 -13.77 10.06
N ALA A 217 8.02 -13.56 9.16
CA ALA A 217 9.18 -12.70 9.42
C ALA A 217 8.75 -11.27 9.80
N ALA A 218 7.83 -10.66 9.06
CA ALA A 218 7.33 -9.33 9.36
C ALA A 218 6.61 -9.27 10.72
N TYR A 219 5.73 -10.22 11.00
CA TYR A 219 4.96 -10.25 12.23
C TYR A 219 5.84 -10.50 13.48
N GLU A 220 6.75 -11.47 13.42
CA GLU A 220 7.67 -11.79 14.52
C GLU A 220 8.65 -10.64 14.79
N SER A 221 8.98 -9.83 13.79
CA SER A 221 9.81 -8.62 13.94
C SER A 221 9.03 -7.38 14.40
N GLY A 222 7.76 -7.53 14.79
CA GLY A 222 6.97 -6.47 15.39
C GLY A 222 6.05 -5.71 14.44
N CYS A 223 6.07 -5.96 13.13
CA CYS A 223 5.15 -5.31 12.19
C CYS A 223 3.69 -5.72 12.49
N ARG A 224 2.79 -4.74 12.54
CA ARG A 224 1.37 -4.95 12.88
C ARG A 224 0.43 -4.31 11.86
N ARG A 225 0.95 -3.79 10.74
CA ARG A 225 0.22 -3.26 9.60
C ARG A 225 0.66 -4.00 8.34
N MET A 226 -0.26 -4.71 7.70
CA MET A 226 0.00 -5.53 6.52
C MET A 226 -0.88 -5.07 5.37
N ASP A 227 -0.28 -4.78 4.23
CA ASP A 227 -0.99 -4.53 2.99
C ASP A 227 -1.14 -5.85 2.24
N SER A 228 -2.31 -6.07 1.66
CA SER A 228 -2.63 -7.26 0.88
C SER A 228 -3.65 -6.97 -0.20
N ALA A 229 -3.78 -7.86 -1.15
CA ALA A 229 -4.85 -7.82 -2.14
C ALA A 229 -5.50 -9.19 -2.26
N ILE A 230 -6.82 -9.24 -2.40
CA ILE A 230 -7.56 -10.49 -2.62
C ILE A 230 -6.94 -11.23 -3.80
N SER A 231 -6.69 -12.53 -3.60
CA SER A 231 -6.03 -13.45 -4.54
C SER A 231 -4.57 -13.09 -4.88
N GLY A 232 -4.00 -12.06 -4.26
CA GLY A 232 -2.64 -11.60 -4.56
C GLY A 232 -2.50 -10.89 -5.90
N PHE A 233 -3.60 -10.40 -6.48
CA PHE A 233 -3.57 -9.64 -7.73
C PHE A 233 -2.77 -8.36 -7.60
N GLY A 234 -2.24 -7.88 -8.76
CA GLY A 234 -1.41 -6.69 -8.83
C GLY A 234 0.06 -7.00 -8.62
N GLY A 235 0.81 -5.99 -8.27
CA GLY A 235 2.27 -6.02 -8.17
C GLY A 235 2.91 -5.03 -9.13
N CYS A 236 4.22 -4.83 -9.00
CA CYS A 236 4.96 -3.91 -9.83
C CYS A 236 5.26 -4.55 -11.21
N PRO A 237 4.94 -3.88 -12.32
CA PRO A 237 5.33 -4.37 -13.66
C PRO A 237 6.84 -4.47 -13.86
N MET A 238 7.64 -3.94 -12.93
CA MET A 238 9.10 -4.07 -12.91
C MET A 238 9.61 -5.31 -12.17
N ALA A 239 8.72 -6.12 -11.57
CA ALA A 239 9.09 -7.42 -11.00
C ALA A 239 9.54 -8.37 -12.13
N THR A 240 10.62 -9.12 -11.88
CA THR A 240 11.22 -10.02 -12.89
C THR A 240 10.48 -11.35 -13.02
N ASP A 241 9.70 -11.73 -12.01
CA ASP A 241 8.91 -12.96 -11.96
C ASP A 241 7.43 -12.64 -12.20
N SER A 242 6.85 -13.22 -13.25
CA SER A 242 5.43 -13.06 -13.59
C SER A 242 4.46 -13.62 -12.53
N LEU A 243 4.96 -14.46 -11.60
CA LEU A 243 4.19 -14.99 -10.49
C LEU A 243 4.25 -14.10 -9.24
N THR A 244 5.10 -13.09 -9.23
CA THR A 244 5.24 -12.17 -8.11
C THR A 244 4.12 -11.14 -8.15
N GLY A 245 3.23 -11.20 -7.16
CA GLY A 245 2.11 -10.27 -6.99
C GLY A 245 2.07 -9.72 -5.56
N ASN A 246 0.98 -9.06 -5.23
CA ASN A 246 0.74 -8.64 -3.86
C ASN A 246 0.67 -9.84 -2.89
N MET A 247 0.83 -9.59 -1.61
CA MET A 247 0.48 -10.55 -0.57
C MET A 247 -1.02 -10.89 -0.71
N ALA A 248 -1.35 -12.18 -0.81
CA ALA A 248 -2.76 -12.54 -0.91
C ALA A 248 -3.46 -12.40 0.44
N THR A 249 -4.62 -11.75 0.45
CA THR A 249 -5.40 -11.52 1.66
C THR A 249 -5.83 -12.83 2.31
N GLU A 250 -6.13 -13.86 1.51
CA GLU A 250 -6.43 -15.23 1.97
C GLU A 250 -5.28 -15.82 2.80
N ASP A 251 -4.03 -15.58 2.37
CA ASP A 251 -2.85 -16.07 3.09
C ASP A 251 -2.63 -15.33 4.41
N VAL A 252 -2.99 -14.03 4.48
CA VAL A 252 -2.98 -13.27 5.75
C VAL A 252 -4.03 -13.81 6.72
N PHE A 253 -5.24 -14.18 6.23
CA PHE A 253 -6.25 -14.84 7.06
C PHE A 253 -5.75 -16.19 7.59
N ALA A 254 -5.18 -17.04 6.72
CA ALA A 254 -4.64 -18.33 7.12
C ALA A 254 -3.49 -18.19 8.14
N PHE A 255 -2.61 -17.22 7.95
CA PHE A 255 -1.55 -16.90 8.89
C PHE A 255 -2.11 -16.45 10.25
N ALA A 256 -3.08 -15.55 10.27
CA ALA A 256 -3.73 -15.10 11.51
C ALA A 256 -4.41 -16.25 12.25
N ASP A 257 -5.09 -17.15 11.52
CA ASP A 257 -5.72 -18.35 12.10
C ASP A 257 -4.70 -19.27 12.74
N SER A 258 -3.56 -19.50 12.09
CA SER A 258 -2.48 -20.35 12.61
C SER A 258 -1.91 -19.87 13.95
N LEU A 259 -2.00 -18.58 14.22
CA LEU A 259 -1.54 -17.92 15.45
C LEU A 259 -2.68 -17.55 16.41
N SER A 260 -3.93 -17.92 16.09
CA SER A 260 -5.12 -17.54 16.85
C SER A 260 -5.29 -16.02 17.00
N ILE A 261 -4.89 -15.26 15.99
CA ILE A 261 -5.06 -13.80 15.95
C ILE A 261 -6.45 -13.49 15.42
N ASP A 262 -7.26 -12.85 16.25
CA ASP A 262 -8.56 -12.31 15.82
C ASP A 262 -8.37 -11.01 15.04
N LEU A 263 -8.60 -11.07 13.73
CA LEU A 263 -8.57 -9.91 12.84
C LEU A 263 -9.82 -9.03 12.95
N LYS A 264 -10.88 -9.51 13.61
CA LYS A 264 -12.20 -8.86 13.73
C LYS A 264 -12.84 -8.51 12.39
N LEU A 265 -12.58 -9.33 11.36
CA LEU A 265 -13.10 -9.17 10.01
C LEU A 265 -14.26 -10.14 9.75
N ASN A 266 -15.22 -9.70 8.92
CA ASN A 266 -16.37 -10.51 8.54
C ASN A 266 -15.99 -11.54 7.48
N ARG A 267 -15.82 -12.79 7.86
CA ARG A 267 -15.36 -13.89 6.99
C ARG A 267 -16.36 -14.25 5.90
N GLU A 268 -17.65 -14.14 6.15
CA GLU A 268 -18.67 -14.41 5.12
C GLU A 268 -18.67 -13.30 4.04
N LYS A 269 -18.52 -12.05 4.46
CA LYS A 269 -18.33 -10.93 3.52
C LYS A 269 -17.01 -11.06 2.75
N PHE A 270 -15.96 -11.53 3.39
CA PHE A 270 -14.70 -11.81 2.72
C PHE A 270 -14.87 -12.86 1.60
N LYS A 271 -15.52 -13.98 1.86
CA LYS A 271 -15.83 -14.97 0.81
C LYS A 271 -16.60 -14.36 -0.37
N SER A 272 -17.55 -13.49 -0.07
CA SER A 272 -18.30 -12.77 -1.11
C SER A 272 -17.41 -11.81 -1.92
N ALA A 273 -16.49 -11.10 -1.27
CA ALA A 273 -15.53 -10.22 -1.94
C ALA A 273 -14.57 -11.00 -2.85
N VAL A 274 -14.08 -12.16 -2.39
CA VAL A 274 -13.28 -13.09 -3.19
C VAL A 274 -14.04 -13.56 -4.44
N GLN A 275 -15.31 -13.93 -4.31
CA GLN A 275 -16.12 -14.31 -5.48
C GLN A 275 -16.29 -13.17 -6.49
N LYS A 276 -16.47 -11.93 -6.00
CA LYS A 276 -16.59 -10.76 -6.87
C LYS A 276 -15.28 -10.40 -7.55
N SER A 277 -14.14 -10.61 -6.90
CA SER A 277 -12.83 -10.34 -7.50
C SER A 277 -12.61 -11.11 -8.80
N VAL A 278 -13.13 -12.32 -8.91
CA VAL A 278 -13.05 -13.12 -10.14
C VAL A 278 -13.66 -12.37 -11.35
N GLY A 279 -14.78 -11.69 -11.17
CA GLY A 279 -15.41 -10.90 -12.24
C GLY A 279 -14.66 -9.61 -12.59
N VAL A 280 -13.74 -9.16 -11.73
CA VAL A 280 -12.91 -7.96 -11.96
C VAL A 280 -11.62 -8.33 -12.68
N PHE A 281 -11.01 -9.46 -12.31
CA PHE A 281 -9.66 -9.84 -12.72
C PHE A 281 -9.60 -10.99 -13.74
N ALA A 282 -10.76 -11.51 -14.19
CA ALA A 282 -10.89 -12.58 -15.19
C ALA A 282 -10.76 -12.09 -16.63
#